data_26d316cc238449613210e4cb36ddc086
#
_entry.id   26d316cc238449613210e4cb36ddc086
#
_cell.length_a   1.000
_cell.length_b   1.000
_cell.length_c   1.000
_cell.angle_alpha   90.00
_cell.angle_beta   90.00
_cell.angle_gamma   90.00
#
_symmetry.space_group_name_H-M   'P 1'
#
loop_
_entity.id
_entity.type
_entity.pdbx_description
1 polymer ?
#
loop_
_entity_poly.entity_id
_entity_poly.type
_entity_poly.pdbx_seq_one_letter_code
_entity_poly.pdbx_strand_id
1 'polypeptide(L)'
;MGNIDAHTHKPWVVLPVKAVEQSNSRLKPLLSPTEREQLTLTMLEDVVDTLGCVSDLGGLLVVTSCPIVKEYLSKLGVAYIEEGGRPELNSAINKGVQFLEKMGIRKFFTIPGDVPLLAVAEINQLTACLRSTEGIILVPAHDGAGTNSIASSIPIQITTQFGMNSLAAHRRIARDQGLSVDVLPLSGLGFDIDWPDDLIQLASM
;
A
#
# COMPACT_ATOMS: atom_id res chain seq x y z
N MET A 1 22.92 -17.31 10.93
CA MET A 1 21.48 -17.58 10.99
C MET A 1 20.86 -16.45 11.79
N GLY A 2 20.48 -15.35 11.15
CA GLY A 2 19.85 -14.20 11.81
C GLY A 2 18.41 -14.55 12.18
N ASN A 3 17.95 -13.98 13.27
CA ASN A 3 16.68 -14.18 13.97
C ASN A 3 15.45 -14.08 13.04
N ILE A 4 15.14 -15.12 12.28
CA ILE A 4 13.96 -15.19 11.38
C ILE A 4 12.67 -15.09 12.21
N ASP A 5 12.67 -15.62 13.44
CA ASP A 5 11.50 -15.64 14.31
C ASP A 5 11.00 -14.23 14.72
N ALA A 6 11.89 -13.27 14.93
CA ALA A 6 11.48 -11.92 15.37
C ALA A 6 10.74 -11.12 14.26
N HIS A 7 11.02 -11.40 12.99
CA HIS A 7 10.42 -10.69 11.85
C HIS A 7 9.08 -11.28 11.39
N THR A 8 8.81 -12.55 11.71
CA THR A 8 7.56 -13.22 11.30
C THR A 8 6.33 -12.77 12.12
N HIS A 9 6.55 -12.23 13.32
CA HIS A 9 5.48 -11.73 14.19
C HIS A 9 5.11 -10.25 13.94
N LYS A 10 6.02 -9.49 13.33
CA LYS A 10 5.74 -8.10 12.95
C LYS A 10 5.00 -8.06 11.62
N PRO A 11 4.08 -7.10 11.43
CA PRO A 11 3.40 -6.95 10.15
C PRO A 11 4.37 -6.50 9.06
N TRP A 12 4.10 -6.95 7.84
CA TRP A 12 4.82 -6.55 6.64
C TRP A 12 3.95 -5.63 5.78
N VAL A 13 4.61 -4.76 5.06
CA VAL A 13 3.95 -3.90 4.06
C VAL A 13 4.02 -4.58 2.70
N VAL A 14 2.89 -4.60 1.98
CA VAL A 14 2.82 -4.90 0.54
C VAL A 14 2.55 -3.59 -0.19
N LEU A 15 3.50 -3.15 -1.01
CA LEU A 15 3.43 -1.91 -1.77
C LEU A 15 3.41 -2.23 -3.27
N PRO A 16 2.24 -2.23 -3.91
CA PRO A 16 2.13 -2.42 -5.35
C PRO A 16 2.52 -1.13 -6.08
N VAL A 17 3.42 -1.22 -7.06
CA VAL A 17 3.86 -0.09 -7.89
C VAL A 17 3.70 -0.44 -9.36
N LYS A 18 2.84 0.29 -10.05
CA LYS A 18 2.65 0.17 -11.51
C LYS A 18 3.82 0.75 -12.28
N ALA A 19 3.81 0.54 -13.60
CA ALA A 19 4.74 1.20 -14.50
C ALA A 19 4.58 2.73 -14.39
N VAL A 20 5.68 3.45 -14.15
CA VAL A 20 5.68 4.91 -13.91
C VAL A 20 5.09 5.68 -15.09
N GLU A 21 5.26 5.17 -16.32
CA GLU A 21 4.71 5.78 -17.54
C GLU A 21 3.18 5.75 -17.57
N GLN A 22 2.56 4.82 -16.84
CA GLN A 22 1.11 4.66 -16.73
C GLN A 22 0.54 5.28 -15.46
N SER A 23 1.42 5.64 -14.52
CA SER A 23 1.00 6.24 -13.24
C SER A 23 0.48 7.66 -13.45
N ASN A 24 -0.39 8.08 -12.54
CA ASN A 24 -0.90 9.45 -12.49
C ASN A 24 -1.49 9.94 -13.81
N SER A 25 -2.12 9.03 -14.59
CA SER A 25 -2.64 9.35 -15.93
C SER A 25 -3.74 10.44 -15.91
N ARG A 26 -4.43 10.63 -14.81
CA ARG A 26 -5.44 11.68 -14.61
C ARG A 26 -4.83 13.07 -14.46
N LEU A 27 -3.53 13.14 -14.15
CA LEU A 27 -2.78 14.40 -14.03
C LEU A 27 -2.25 14.93 -15.38
N LYS A 28 -2.52 14.25 -16.51
CA LYS A 28 -2.11 14.68 -17.85
C LYS A 28 -2.50 16.14 -18.20
N PRO A 29 -3.61 16.70 -17.71
CA PRO A 29 -3.93 18.11 -17.98
C PRO A 29 -2.96 19.10 -17.35
N LEU A 30 -2.26 18.71 -16.27
CA LEU A 30 -1.34 19.59 -15.52
C LEU A 30 0.13 19.24 -15.72
N LEU A 31 0.45 17.96 -15.93
CA LEU A 31 1.83 17.45 -15.91
C LEU A 31 2.18 16.73 -17.21
N SER A 32 3.36 17.01 -17.74
CA SER A 32 3.98 16.26 -18.83
C SER A 32 4.27 14.80 -18.41
N PRO A 33 4.54 13.89 -19.36
CA PRO A 33 4.93 12.52 -19.02
C PRO A 33 6.11 12.45 -18.05
N THR A 34 7.16 13.24 -18.29
CA THR A 34 8.37 13.26 -17.44
C THR A 34 8.08 13.78 -16.02
N GLU A 35 7.25 14.81 -15.89
CA GLU A 35 6.86 15.34 -14.58
C GLU A 35 6.02 14.32 -13.79
N ARG A 36 5.13 13.58 -14.44
CA ARG A 36 4.35 12.50 -13.78
C ARG A 36 5.24 11.34 -13.33
N GLU A 37 6.21 10.94 -14.15
CA GLU A 37 7.20 9.94 -13.78
C GLU A 37 8.00 10.39 -12.55
N GLN A 38 8.50 11.63 -12.56
CA GLN A 38 9.25 12.20 -11.45
C GLN A 38 8.40 12.30 -10.18
N LEU A 39 7.15 12.75 -10.29
CA LEU A 39 6.21 12.80 -9.17
C LEU A 39 5.99 11.41 -8.57
N THR A 40 5.76 10.40 -9.42
CA THR A 40 5.58 9.01 -8.96
C THR A 40 6.78 8.51 -8.18
N LEU A 41 7.99 8.75 -8.69
CA LEU A 41 9.22 8.31 -8.02
C LEU A 41 9.46 9.07 -6.71
N THR A 42 9.20 10.38 -6.68
CA THR A 42 9.34 11.18 -5.46
C THR A 42 8.36 10.72 -4.38
N MET A 43 7.08 10.52 -4.71
CA MET A 43 6.10 10.01 -3.73
C MET A 43 6.46 8.61 -3.24
N LEU A 44 6.96 7.74 -4.14
CA LEU A 44 7.44 6.41 -3.75
C LEU A 44 8.63 6.50 -2.79
N GLU A 45 9.55 7.44 -3.01
CA GLU A 45 10.69 7.69 -2.12
C GLU A 45 10.21 8.11 -0.73
N ASP A 46 9.31 9.10 -0.66
CA ASP A 46 8.72 9.57 0.61
C ASP A 46 8.05 8.42 1.39
N VAL A 47 7.32 7.56 0.69
CA VAL A 47 6.67 6.38 1.30
C VAL A 47 7.71 5.39 1.83
N VAL A 48 8.74 5.06 1.04
CA VAL A 48 9.80 4.11 1.43
C VAL A 48 10.59 4.65 2.62
N ASP A 49 10.96 5.92 2.60
CA ASP A 49 11.70 6.58 3.68
C ASP A 49 10.88 6.63 4.98
N THR A 50 9.60 6.98 4.88
CA THR A 50 8.69 6.97 6.04
C THR A 50 8.58 5.57 6.65
N LEU A 51 8.41 4.54 5.82
CA LEU A 51 8.35 3.15 6.28
C LEU A 51 9.66 2.68 6.90
N GLY A 52 10.80 3.14 6.38
CA GLY A 52 12.14 2.88 6.94
C GLY A 52 12.33 3.43 8.36
N CYS A 53 11.57 4.46 8.74
CA CYS A 53 11.58 5.02 10.08
C CYS A 53 10.69 4.28 11.09
N VAL A 54 9.88 3.30 10.64
CA VAL A 54 8.97 2.55 11.52
C VAL A 54 9.65 1.32 12.10
N SER A 55 9.97 1.34 13.37
CA SER A 55 10.72 0.25 14.05
C SER A 55 9.93 -1.06 14.21
N ASP A 56 8.60 -1.00 14.12
CA ASP A 56 7.71 -2.12 14.41
C ASP A 56 7.15 -2.81 13.16
N LEU A 57 7.83 -2.65 12.04
CA LEU A 57 7.60 -3.43 10.82
C LEU A 57 8.54 -4.62 10.74
N GLY A 58 8.05 -5.72 10.19
CA GLY A 58 8.85 -6.89 9.81
C GLY A 58 9.64 -6.64 8.52
N GLY A 59 9.08 -5.84 7.62
CA GLY A 59 9.70 -5.44 6.37
C GLY A 59 8.71 -4.81 5.38
N LEU A 60 9.28 -4.40 4.25
CA LEU A 60 8.59 -3.87 3.08
C LEU A 60 8.81 -4.79 1.89
N LEU A 61 7.74 -5.20 1.23
CA LEU A 61 7.76 -5.94 -0.03
C LEU A 61 7.10 -5.11 -1.13
N VAL A 62 7.87 -4.68 -2.10
CA VAL A 62 7.35 -4.00 -3.29
C VAL A 62 7.00 -5.02 -4.36
N VAL A 63 5.84 -4.85 -4.99
CA VAL A 63 5.40 -5.67 -6.12
C VAL A 63 5.37 -4.80 -7.37
N THR A 64 6.29 -5.03 -8.29
CA THR A 64 6.43 -4.21 -9.50
C THR A 64 7.06 -4.98 -10.64
N SER A 65 6.64 -4.67 -11.87
CA SER A 65 7.32 -5.09 -13.10
C SER A 65 8.05 -3.94 -13.79
N CYS A 66 8.00 -2.73 -13.24
CA CYS A 66 8.61 -1.53 -13.82
C CYS A 66 10.14 -1.56 -13.67
N PRO A 67 10.93 -1.54 -14.77
CA PRO A 67 12.39 -1.56 -14.70
C PRO A 67 12.97 -0.37 -13.91
N ILE A 68 12.40 0.82 -14.10
CA ILE A 68 12.84 2.05 -13.42
C ILE A 68 12.68 1.92 -11.91
N VAL A 69 11.52 1.43 -11.47
CA VAL A 69 11.24 1.20 -10.04
C VAL A 69 12.17 0.12 -9.48
N LYS A 70 12.40 -0.98 -10.20
CA LYS A 70 13.32 -2.05 -9.75
C LYS A 70 14.75 -1.55 -9.59
N GLU A 71 15.24 -0.74 -10.53
CA GLU A 71 16.57 -0.12 -10.43
C GLU A 71 16.66 0.79 -9.18
N TYR A 72 15.64 1.60 -8.97
CA TYR A 72 15.55 2.49 -7.80
C TYR A 72 15.56 1.70 -6.48
N LEU A 73 14.68 0.70 -6.34
CA LEU A 73 14.60 -0.14 -5.14
C LEU A 73 15.90 -0.92 -4.86
N SER A 74 16.58 -1.36 -5.91
CA SER A 74 17.88 -2.05 -5.79
C SER A 74 18.95 -1.16 -5.16
N LYS A 75 18.95 0.14 -5.48
CA LYS A 75 19.87 1.13 -4.88
C LYS A 75 19.58 1.35 -3.39
N LEU A 76 18.32 1.24 -2.98
CA LEU A 76 17.88 1.37 -1.59
C LEU A 76 17.97 0.06 -0.79
N GLY A 77 18.27 -1.06 -1.43
CA GLY A 77 18.27 -2.38 -0.77
C GLY A 77 16.89 -2.87 -0.36
N VAL A 78 15.83 -2.36 -0.99
CA VAL A 78 14.43 -2.74 -0.71
C VAL A 78 14.06 -3.99 -1.50
N ALA A 79 13.46 -4.96 -0.83
CA ALA A 79 13.01 -6.21 -1.46
C ALA A 79 11.85 -5.97 -2.42
N TYR A 80 11.92 -6.58 -3.62
CA TYR A 80 10.81 -6.54 -4.56
C TYR A 80 10.59 -7.90 -5.23
N ILE A 81 9.38 -8.10 -5.73
CA ILE A 81 9.02 -9.23 -6.59
C ILE A 81 8.35 -8.72 -7.87
N GLU A 82 8.49 -9.48 -8.95
CA GLU A 82 7.81 -9.15 -10.21
C GLU A 82 6.34 -9.57 -10.16
N GLU A 83 5.46 -8.71 -10.62
CA GLU A 83 4.03 -9.01 -10.69
C GLU A 83 3.75 -10.19 -11.63
N GLY A 84 4.36 -10.17 -12.81
CA GLY A 84 4.10 -11.15 -13.88
C GLY A 84 2.69 -11.01 -14.48
N GLY A 85 2.56 -11.16 -15.80
CA GLY A 85 1.29 -11.01 -16.48
C GLY A 85 0.86 -9.55 -16.71
N ARG A 86 -0.45 -9.31 -16.82
CA ARG A 86 -1.00 -7.95 -16.92
C ARG A 86 -0.92 -7.27 -15.56
N PRO A 87 -0.38 -6.02 -15.50
CA PRO A 87 -0.34 -5.26 -14.27
C PRO A 87 -1.75 -4.91 -13.78
N GLU A 88 -2.16 -5.52 -12.67
CA GLU A 88 -3.43 -5.25 -12.00
C GLU A 88 -3.20 -5.12 -10.50
N LEU A 89 -3.73 -4.06 -9.89
CA LEU A 89 -3.53 -3.77 -8.47
C LEU A 89 -3.89 -4.94 -7.56
N ASN A 90 -5.06 -5.54 -7.79
CA ASN A 90 -5.53 -6.67 -6.98
C ASN A 90 -4.64 -7.92 -7.17
N SER A 91 -4.16 -8.16 -8.38
CA SER A 91 -3.23 -9.26 -8.68
C SER A 91 -1.89 -9.05 -8.00
N ALA A 92 -1.33 -7.84 -8.05
CA ALA A 92 -0.08 -7.49 -7.40
C ALA A 92 -0.15 -7.71 -5.88
N ILE A 93 -1.21 -7.22 -5.25
CA ILE A 93 -1.42 -7.40 -3.81
C ILE A 93 -1.51 -8.88 -3.45
N ASN A 94 -2.34 -9.65 -4.15
CA ASN A 94 -2.49 -11.09 -3.89
C ASN A 94 -1.16 -11.82 -4.04
N LYS A 95 -0.37 -11.50 -5.05
CA LYS A 95 0.96 -12.08 -5.24
C LYS A 95 1.92 -11.73 -4.12
N GLY A 96 1.92 -10.47 -3.67
CA GLY A 96 2.70 -10.02 -2.53
C GLY A 96 2.33 -10.80 -1.26
N VAL A 97 1.04 -10.93 -0.96
CA VAL A 97 0.56 -11.67 0.19
C VAL A 97 0.94 -13.15 0.13
N GLN A 98 0.77 -13.81 -1.04
CA GLN A 98 1.20 -15.20 -1.22
C GLN A 98 2.71 -15.39 -1.03
N PHE A 99 3.52 -14.40 -1.42
CA PHE A 99 4.95 -14.43 -1.19
C PHE A 99 5.27 -14.33 0.31
N LEU A 100 4.64 -13.41 1.02
CA LEU A 100 4.76 -13.27 2.48
C LEU A 100 4.30 -14.51 3.23
N GLU A 101 3.22 -15.17 2.77
CA GLU A 101 2.74 -16.43 3.32
C GLU A 101 3.79 -17.54 3.25
N LYS A 102 4.47 -17.67 2.08
CA LYS A 102 5.57 -18.62 1.91
C LYS A 102 6.78 -18.33 2.80
N MET A 103 6.97 -17.06 3.18
CA MET A 103 7.99 -16.64 4.15
C MET A 103 7.57 -16.89 5.60
N GLY A 104 6.35 -17.36 5.86
CA GLY A 104 5.82 -17.58 7.21
C GLY A 104 5.34 -16.32 7.92
N ILE A 105 5.18 -15.21 7.19
CA ILE A 105 4.65 -13.96 7.72
C ILE A 105 3.16 -14.13 8.04
N ARG A 106 2.71 -13.56 9.15
CA ARG A 106 1.35 -13.77 9.65
C ARG A 106 0.40 -12.57 9.50
N LYS A 107 0.94 -11.36 9.36
CA LYS A 107 0.17 -10.12 9.27
C LYS A 107 0.77 -9.19 8.21
N PHE A 108 -0.09 -8.51 7.49
CA PHE A 108 0.30 -7.56 6.48
C PHE A 108 -0.68 -6.38 6.42
N PHE A 109 -0.26 -5.33 5.77
CA PHE A 109 -1.14 -4.28 5.25
C PHE A 109 -0.60 -3.74 3.92
N THR A 110 -1.49 -3.17 3.13
CA THR A 110 -1.12 -2.56 1.85
C THR A 110 -0.89 -1.07 2.03
N ILE A 111 0.06 -0.51 1.27
CA ILE A 111 0.23 0.94 1.14
C ILE A 111 0.37 1.25 -0.35
N PRO A 112 -0.37 2.23 -0.89
CA PRO A 112 -0.15 2.72 -2.24
C PRO A 112 1.13 3.59 -2.30
N GLY A 113 1.70 3.76 -3.49
CA GLY A 113 2.93 4.53 -3.68
C GLY A 113 2.73 6.02 -3.91
N ASP A 114 1.52 6.52 -3.79
CA ASP A 114 1.09 7.88 -4.14
C ASP A 114 0.43 8.63 -2.97
N VAL A 115 0.86 8.32 -1.74
CA VAL A 115 0.40 8.93 -0.48
C VAL A 115 1.51 9.79 0.15
N PRO A 116 1.76 11.00 -0.37
CA PRO A 116 2.91 11.83 0.04
C PRO A 116 2.83 12.34 1.47
N LEU A 117 1.67 12.29 2.10
CA LEU A 117 1.46 12.74 3.48
C LEU A 117 1.53 11.60 4.51
N LEU A 118 1.98 10.41 4.09
CA LEU A 118 2.14 9.26 4.99
C LEU A 118 3.02 9.62 6.19
N ALA A 119 2.56 9.31 7.40
CA ALA A 119 3.28 9.61 8.62
C ALA A 119 3.61 8.35 9.43
N VAL A 120 4.79 8.31 10.06
CA VAL A 120 5.23 7.24 10.96
C VAL A 120 4.20 6.97 12.06
N ALA A 121 3.58 8.02 12.61
CA ALA A 121 2.57 7.90 13.66
C ALA A 121 1.32 7.12 13.19
N GLU A 122 0.90 7.29 11.94
CA GLU A 122 -0.24 6.57 11.36
C GLU A 122 0.06 5.08 11.17
N ILE A 123 1.28 4.76 10.72
CA ILE A 123 1.71 3.37 10.58
C ILE A 123 1.81 2.69 11.95
N ASN A 124 2.32 3.38 12.96
CA ASN A 124 2.32 2.87 14.33
C ASN A 124 0.90 2.64 14.87
N GLN A 125 -0.04 3.53 14.56
CA GLN A 125 -1.45 3.34 14.92
C GLN A 125 -2.06 2.13 14.20
N LEU A 126 -1.84 1.99 12.88
CA LEU A 126 -2.33 0.87 12.09
C LEU A 126 -1.77 -0.46 12.58
N THR A 127 -0.46 -0.54 12.87
CA THR A 127 0.18 -1.74 13.40
C THR A 127 -0.32 -2.11 14.78
N ALA A 128 -0.57 -1.12 15.64
CA ALA A 128 -1.15 -1.35 16.97
C ALA A 128 -2.58 -1.92 16.88
N CYS A 129 -3.44 -1.34 16.03
CA CYS A 129 -4.78 -1.85 15.77
C CYS A 129 -4.73 -3.29 15.20
N LEU A 130 -3.85 -3.53 14.23
CA LEU A 130 -3.73 -4.83 13.57
C LEU A 130 -3.32 -5.96 14.54
N ARG A 131 -2.61 -5.65 15.63
CA ARG A 131 -2.24 -6.67 16.63
C ARG A 131 -3.44 -7.21 17.39
N SER A 132 -4.44 -6.38 17.65
CA SER A 132 -5.63 -6.72 18.44
C SER A 132 -6.84 -7.12 17.59
N THR A 133 -6.78 -6.91 16.27
CA THR A 133 -7.89 -7.22 15.36
C THR A 133 -7.76 -8.63 14.82
N GLU A 134 -8.85 -9.41 14.92
CA GLU A 134 -8.99 -10.74 14.31
C GLU A 134 -9.59 -10.68 12.89
N GLY A 135 -10.26 -9.58 12.55
CA GLY A 135 -10.85 -9.33 11.24
C GLY A 135 -9.92 -8.56 10.30
N ILE A 136 -10.50 -7.62 9.58
CA ILE A 136 -9.76 -6.74 8.67
C ILE A 136 -9.87 -5.28 9.13
N ILE A 137 -8.84 -4.50 8.82
CA ILE A 137 -8.84 -3.04 8.98
C ILE A 137 -8.81 -2.43 7.58
N LEU A 138 -9.67 -1.46 7.33
CA LEU A 138 -9.72 -0.68 6.10
C LEU A 138 -9.36 0.77 6.40
N VAL A 139 -8.39 1.31 5.66
CA VAL A 139 -8.10 2.74 5.65
C VAL A 139 -8.78 3.32 4.42
N PRO A 140 -9.79 4.19 4.58
CA PRO A 140 -10.46 4.82 3.45
C PRO A 140 -9.54 5.82 2.73
N ALA A 141 -9.74 5.99 1.43
CA ALA A 141 -9.21 7.13 0.70
C ALA A 141 -9.93 8.43 1.14
N HIS A 142 -9.31 9.57 0.91
CA HIS A 142 -9.84 10.89 1.32
C HIS A 142 -11.18 11.24 0.65
N ASP A 143 -11.48 10.63 -0.52
CA ASP A 143 -12.77 10.74 -1.19
C ASP A 143 -13.91 10.01 -0.46
N GLY A 144 -13.60 9.21 0.56
CA GLY A 144 -14.53 8.41 1.34
C GLY A 144 -15.13 7.21 0.59
N ALA A 145 -14.78 7.00 -0.68
CA ALA A 145 -15.29 5.90 -1.52
C ALA A 145 -14.23 4.82 -1.77
N GLY A 146 -12.97 5.24 -1.91
CA GLY A 146 -11.82 4.38 -2.11
C GLY A 146 -11.32 3.71 -0.84
N THR A 147 -10.41 2.76 -1.00
CA THR A 147 -9.63 2.11 0.06
C THR A 147 -8.16 2.24 -0.27
N ASN A 148 -7.38 2.88 0.60
CA ASN A 148 -5.94 3.02 0.42
C ASN A 148 -5.16 1.89 1.11
N SER A 149 -5.67 1.35 2.21
CA SER A 149 -5.03 0.22 2.87
C SER A 149 -6.04 -0.84 3.32
N ILE A 150 -5.64 -2.09 3.15
CA ILE A 150 -6.23 -3.25 3.81
C ILE A 150 -5.17 -3.84 4.72
N ALA A 151 -5.49 -3.99 6.00
CA ALA A 151 -4.66 -4.72 6.93
C ALA A 151 -5.40 -5.99 7.42
N SER A 152 -4.69 -7.11 7.44
CA SER A 152 -5.28 -8.42 7.77
C SER A 152 -4.21 -9.41 8.23
N SER A 153 -4.67 -10.54 8.78
CA SER A 153 -3.83 -11.73 8.92
C SER A 153 -3.56 -12.39 7.55
N ILE A 154 -2.54 -13.24 7.49
CA ILE A 154 -2.21 -14.11 6.36
C ILE A 154 -2.59 -15.55 6.72
N PRO A 155 -3.27 -16.28 5.82
CA PRO A 155 -3.72 -15.90 4.47
C PRO A 155 -4.76 -14.78 4.50
N ILE A 156 -4.79 -13.99 3.42
CA ILE A 156 -5.78 -12.91 3.29
C ILE A 156 -7.19 -13.49 3.29
N GLN A 157 -8.05 -12.94 4.14
CA GLN A 157 -9.37 -13.49 4.42
C GLN A 157 -10.44 -12.99 3.46
N ILE A 158 -10.14 -12.00 2.62
CA ILE A 158 -11.08 -11.46 1.63
C ILE A 158 -10.45 -11.38 0.24
N THR A 159 -11.27 -11.45 -0.79
CA THR A 159 -10.87 -11.10 -2.14
C THR A 159 -10.76 -9.58 -2.24
N THR A 160 -9.59 -9.06 -2.61
CA THR A 160 -9.39 -7.64 -2.78
C THR A 160 -10.14 -7.12 -4.02
N GLN A 161 -10.78 -5.97 -3.88
CA GLN A 161 -11.51 -5.27 -4.95
C GLN A 161 -11.19 -3.77 -4.92
N PHE A 162 -9.90 -3.44 -5.03
CA PHE A 162 -9.47 -2.06 -5.17
C PHE A 162 -10.00 -1.46 -6.49
N GLY A 163 -10.33 -0.18 -6.45
CA GLY A 163 -10.94 0.55 -7.56
C GLY A 163 -12.11 1.40 -7.07
N MET A 164 -12.98 1.79 -7.98
CA MET A 164 -14.15 2.64 -7.66
C MET A 164 -15.02 1.99 -6.58
N ASN A 165 -15.40 2.79 -5.56
CA ASN A 165 -16.25 2.35 -4.43
C ASN A 165 -15.68 1.14 -3.67
N SER A 166 -14.36 0.97 -3.65
CA SER A 166 -13.69 -0.18 -3.05
C SER A 166 -13.97 -0.32 -1.54
N LEU A 167 -14.16 0.77 -0.81
CA LEU A 167 -14.50 0.72 0.60
C LEU A 167 -15.81 -0.03 0.86
N ALA A 168 -16.86 0.30 0.10
CA ALA A 168 -18.14 -0.39 0.21
C ALA A 168 -18.06 -1.85 -0.25
N ALA A 169 -17.27 -2.14 -1.30
CA ALA A 169 -17.05 -3.48 -1.80
C ALA A 169 -16.34 -4.36 -0.76
N HIS A 170 -15.24 -3.90 -0.18
CA HIS A 170 -14.49 -4.64 0.85
C HIS A 170 -15.33 -4.89 2.10
N ARG A 171 -16.09 -3.88 2.57
CA ARG A 171 -17.01 -4.05 3.71
C ARG A 171 -18.09 -5.07 3.44
N ARG A 172 -18.63 -5.11 2.22
CA ARG A 172 -19.64 -6.11 1.82
C ARG A 172 -19.05 -7.53 1.84
N ILE A 173 -17.88 -7.70 1.17
CA ILE A 173 -17.22 -9.02 1.09
C ILE A 173 -16.89 -9.55 2.49
N ALA A 174 -16.34 -8.71 3.36
CA ALA A 174 -16.03 -9.10 4.72
C ALA A 174 -17.30 -9.51 5.51
N ARG A 175 -18.38 -8.75 5.38
CA ARG A 175 -19.67 -9.06 6.02
C ARG A 175 -20.23 -10.40 5.52
N ASP A 176 -20.18 -10.64 4.20
CA ASP A 176 -20.69 -11.87 3.59
C ASP A 176 -19.89 -13.10 4.04
N GLN A 177 -18.66 -12.90 4.50
CA GLN A 177 -17.77 -13.94 5.06
C GLN A 177 -17.80 -13.99 6.60
N GLY A 178 -18.61 -13.20 7.25
CA GLY A 178 -18.73 -13.15 8.71
C GLY A 178 -17.52 -12.53 9.42
N LEU A 179 -16.71 -11.75 8.71
CA LEU A 179 -15.53 -11.10 9.28
C LEU A 179 -15.89 -9.74 9.90
N SER A 180 -15.25 -9.41 11.02
CA SER A 180 -15.29 -8.06 11.58
C SER A 180 -14.49 -7.09 10.70
N VAL A 181 -14.96 -5.86 10.61
CA VAL A 181 -14.34 -4.80 9.83
C VAL A 181 -14.18 -3.55 10.69
N ASP A 182 -12.96 -3.17 10.93
CA ASP A 182 -12.61 -1.88 11.52
C ASP A 182 -12.29 -0.89 10.40
N VAL A 183 -12.87 0.31 10.45
CA VAL A 183 -12.52 1.40 9.54
C VAL A 183 -11.68 2.40 10.32
N LEU A 184 -10.43 2.57 9.89
CA LEU A 184 -9.44 3.43 10.55
C LEU A 184 -9.11 4.61 9.62
N PRO A 185 -9.74 5.76 9.78
CA PRO A 185 -9.39 6.93 8.99
C PRO A 185 -8.03 7.48 9.44
N LEU A 186 -7.08 7.51 8.51
CA LEU A 186 -5.73 8.04 8.67
C LEU A 186 -5.54 9.11 7.59
N SER A 187 -5.31 10.35 8.00
CA SER A 187 -5.35 11.50 7.08
C SER A 187 -4.25 11.47 6.03
N GLY A 188 -3.03 11.08 6.42
CA GLY A 188 -1.89 10.97 5.51
C GLY A 188 -1.96 9.75 4.61
N LEU A 189 -2.21 8.55 5.18
CA LEU A 189 -2.38 7.33 4.38
C LEU A 189 -3.65 7.35 3.53
N GLY A 190 -4.67 8.11 3.94
CA GLY A 190 -5.90 8.30 3.19
C GLY A 190 -5.76 9.29 2.03
N PHE A 191 -4.72 10.12 1.99
CA PHE A 191 -4.55 11.17 0.99
C PHE A 191 -3.65 10.71 -0.16
N ASP A 192 -4.24 10.08 -1.15
CA ASP A 192 -3.58 9.71 -2.41
C ASP A 192 -3.72 10.83 -3.46
N ILE A 193 -2.74 10.92 -4.35
CA ILE A 193 -2.72 11.90 -5.45
C ILE A 193 -3.22 11.26 -6.73
N ASP A 194 -4.50 11.40 -6.99
CA ASP A 194 -5.17 10.83 -8.17
C ASP A 194 -5.62 11.90 -9.18
N TRP A 195 -6.08 13.05 -8.71
CA TRP A 195 -6.67 14.11 -9.51
C TRP A 195 -5.90 15.44 -9.43
N PRO A 196 -6.07 16.34 -10.42
CA PRO A 196 -5.48 17.68 -10.37
C PRO A 196 -5.77 18.45 -9.08
N ASP A 197 -6.96 18.31 -8.53
CA ASP A 197 -7.37 18.99 -7.29
C ASP A 197 -6.58 18.50 -6.08
N ASP A 198 -6.14 17.22 -6.06
CA ASP A 198 -5.31 16.68 -4.97
C ASP A 198 -3.95 17.36 -4.94
N LEU A 199 -3.33 17.63 -6.11
CA LEU A 199 -2.09 18.39 -6.19
C LEU A 199 -2.24 19.83 -5.71
N ILE A 200 -3.36 20.49 -6.06
CA ILE A 200 -3.66 21.84 -5.61
C ILE A 200 -3.84 21.84 -4.09
N GLN A 201 -4.54 20.86 -3.56
CA GLN A 201 -4.74 20.71 -2.12
C GLN A 201 -3.41 20.46 -1.40
N LEU A 202 -2.57 19.55 -1.90
CA LEU A 202 -1.24 19.27 -1.36
C LEU A 202 -0.37 20.55 -1.31
N ALA A 203 -0.37 21.34 -2.38
CA ALA A 203 0.38 22.57 -2.47
C ALA A 203 -0.10 23.69 -1.52
N SER A 204 -1.30 23.55 -0.96
CA SER A 204 -1.90 24.52 -0.03
C SER A 204 -1.70 24.16 1.46
N MET A 205 -1.15 22.98 1.76
CA MET A 205 -0.82 22.48 3.10
C MET A 205 0.56 22.92 3.56
#